data_2dd97f31ee204266611a4468d84c035f
#
_entry.id   2dd97f31ee204266611a4468d84c035f
#
_cell.length_a   1.000
_cell.length_b   1.000
_cell.length_c   1.000
_cell.angle_alpha   90.00
_cell.angle_beta   90.00
_cell.angle_gamma   90.00
#
_symmetry.space_group_name_H-M   'P 1'
#
loop_
_entity.id
_entity.type
_entity.pdbx_description
1 polymer ?
#
loop_
_entity_poly.entity_id
_entity_poly.type
_entity_poly.pdbx_seq_one_letter_code
_entity_poly.pdbx_strand_id
1 'polypeptide(L)'
;MNRLILLLVLVPLVSFSQEKEIDFDSVERPPIYPGCEPYTQQLRSCTQRKIQTHINKNFRYPEFAQKTGIQGRVFVQFIIDKDGSIVGIKTRGPHPILEIEAKRIISILPKFIPGYVDGKAVRVPFSMPITFKLQK
;
A
#
# COMPACT_ATOMS: atom_id res chain seq x y z
N MET A 1 -35.70 -53.41 1.06
CA MET A 1 -35.83 -52.10 1.77
C MET A 1 -34.56 -51.32 1.54
N ASN A 2 -34.63 -50.33 0.67
CA ASN A 2 -33.50 -49.46 0.40
C ASN A 2 -33.50 -48.33 1.44
N ARG A 3 -32.62 -48.45 2.41
CA ARG A 3 -32.38 -47.33 3.30
C ARG A 3 -31.50 -46.33 2.54
N LEU A 4 -32.10 -45.24 2.10
CA LEU A 4 -31.35 -44.09 1.59
C LEU A 4 -30.64 -43.45 2.77
N ILE A 5 -29.31 -43.71 2.87
CA ILE A 5 -28.48 -42.97 3.82
C ILE A 5 -28.19 -41.62 3.17
N LEU A 6 -28.92 -40.59 3.62
CA LEU A 6 -28.62 -39.23 3.25
C LEU A 6 -27.36 -38.84 4.01
N LEU A 7 -26.21 -38.94 3.34
CA LEU A 7 -24.96 -38.37 3.85
C LEU A 7 -25.10 -36.85 3.76
N LEU A 8 -25.46 -36.25 4.87
CA LEU A 8 -25.39 -34.82 5.04
C LEU A 8 -23.91 -34.42 5.15
N VAL A 9 -23.29 -34.08 4.03
CA VAL A 9 -21.97 -33.50 4.02
C VAL A 9 -22.12 -32.08 4.53
N LEU A 10 -21.83 -31.86 5.82
CA LEU A 10 -21.65 -30.54 6.38
C LEU A 10 -20.37 -29.98 5.80
N VAL A 11 -20.49 -29.21 4.70
CA VAL A 11 -19.39 -28.39 4.20
C VAL A 11 -19.25 -27.22 5.17
N PRO A 12 -18.13 -27.09 5.88
CA PRO A 12 -17.93 -25.90 6.69
C PRO A 12 -17.93 -24.68 5.74
N LEU A 13 -18.87 -23.81 5.95
CA LEU A 13 -18.86 -22.47 5.34
C LEU A 13 -17.69 -21.73 5.96
N VAL A 14 -16.54 -21.80 5.27
CA VAL A 14 -15.43 -20.90 5.58
C VAL A 14 -15.85 -19.52 5.10
N SER A 15 -16.41 -18.72 6.00
CA SER A 15 -16.61 -17.31 5.72
C SER A 15 -15.23 -16.65 5.69
N PHE A 16 -14.74 -16.39 4.49
CA PHE A 16 -13.65 -15.45 4.32
C PHE A 16 -14.21 -14.07 4.67
N SER A 17 -14.00 -13.64 5.91
CA SER A 17 -14.22 -12.25 6.26
C SER A 17 -13.16 -11.44 5.51
N GLN A 18 -13.54 -10.86 4.38
CA GLN A 18 -12.71 -9.86 3.72
C GLN A 18 -12.61 -8.67 4.69
N GLU A 19 -11.41 -8.40 5.16
CA GLU A 19 -11.17 -7.21 5.93
C GLU A 19 -11.51 -6.00 5.07
N LYS A 20 -12.37 -5.13 5.60
CA LYS A 20 -12.85 -3.96 4.90
C LYS A 20 -11.68 -3.00 4.65
N GLU A 21 -11.47 -2.67 3.38
CA GLU A 21 -10.52 -1.66 2.95
C GLU A 21 -11.27 -0.40 2.55
N ILE A 22 -10.78 0.74 2.99
CA ILE A 22 -11.38 2.04 2.67
C ILE A 22 -10.29 2.93 2.10
N ASP A 23 -10.55 3.49 0.92
CA ASP A 23 -9.60 4.34 0.20
C ASP A 23 -9.13 5.53 1.03
N PHE A 24 -7.87 5.88 0.86
CA PHE A 24 -7.25 7.01 1.56
C PHE A 24 -8.04 8.31 1.44
N ASP A 25 -8.60 8.59 0.25
CA ASP A 25 -9.34 9.84 0.00
C ASP A 25 -10.73 9.86 0.65
N SER A 26 -11.29 8.70 1.00
CA SER A 26 -12.66 8.59 1.52
C SER A 26 -12.73 8.12 2.97
N VAL A 27 -11.63 7.64 3.54
CA VAL A 27 -11.61 7.19 4.94
C VAL A 27 -11.90 8.35 5.90
N GLU A 28 -12.72 8.09 6.92
CA GLU A 28 -13.16 9.10 7.90
C GLU A 28 -11.95 9.78 8.59
N ARG A 29 -11.06 8.97 9.17
CA ARG A 29 -9.79 9.44 9.72
C ARG A 29 -8.65 8.80 8.92
N PRO A 30 -7.93 9.57 8.09
CA PRO A 30 -6.86 8.99 7.28
C PRO A 30 -5.66 8.59 8.13
N PRO A 31 -4.85 7.65 7.65
CA PRO A 31 -3.58 7.33 8.28
C PRO A 31 -2.68 8.57 8.41
N ILE A 32 -1.93 8.61 9.49
CA ILE A 32 -1.07 9.75 9.81
C ILE A 32 0.39 9.34 9.67
N TYR A 33 1.10 10.01 8.75
CA TYR A 33 2.55 9.89 8.67
C TYR A 33 3.18 10.52 9.92
N PRO A 34 4.21 9.91 10.52
CA PRO A 34 4.90 10.49 11.67
C PRO A 34 5.31 11.94 11.42
N GLY A 35 4.93 12.83 12.32
CA GLY A 35 5.21 14.27 12.22
C GLY A 35 4.09 15.11 11.63
N CYS A 36 3.06 14.50 11.03
CA CYS A 36 1.87 15.22 10.61
C CYS A 36 0.93 15.43 11.81
N GLU A 37 0.32 16.61 11.90
CA GLU A 37 -0.62 16.91 12.98
C GLU A 37 -1.99 16.28 12.72
N PRO A 38 -2.54 15.53 13.69
CA PRO A 38 -3.87 14.94 13.54
C PRO A 38 -4.95 16.02 13.59
N TYR A 39 -6.12 15.69 13.03
CA TYR A 39 -7.34 16.50 13.09
C TYR A 39 -7.27 17.87 12.39
N THR A 40 -6.30 18.06 11.50
CA THR A 40 -6.23 19.26 10.65
C THR A 40 -6.82 18.98 9.28
N GLN A 41 -7.30 20.03 8.60
CA GLN A 41 -7.78 19.90 7.21
C GLN A 41 -6.64 19.53 6.24
N GLN A 42 -5.39 19.80 6.63
CA GLN A 42 -4.21 19.51 5.83
C GLN A 42 -3.62 18.11 6.08
N LEU A 43 -4.28 17.28 6.89
CA LEU A 43 -3.72 15.98 7.28
C LEU A 43 -3.44 15.08 6.06
N ARG A 44 -4.41 14.95 5.14
CA ARG A 44 -4.22 14.12 3.94
C ARG A 44 -3.07 14.62 3.07
N SER A 45 -3.02 15.92 2.84
CA SER A 45 -1.95 16.52 2.05
C SER A 45 -0.60 16.43 2.76
N CYS A 46 -0.56 16.54 4.08
CA CYS A 46 0.66 16.34 4.86
C CYS A 46 1.19 14.92 4.68
N THR A 47 0.33 13.92 4.86
CA THR A 47 0.70 12.50 4.72
C THR A 47 1.20 12.22 3.29
N GLN A 48 0.49 12.68 2.27
CA GLN A 48 0.90 12.50 0.87
C GLN A 48 2.25 13.15 0.59
N ARG A 49 2.45 14.38 1.06
CA ARG A 49 3.71 15.11 0.89
C ARG A 49 4.88 14.44 1.61
N LYS A 50 4.65 13.92 2.81
CA LYS A 50 5.66 13.20 3.57
C LYS A 50 6.06 11.89 2.89
N ILE A 51 5.11 11.17 2.32
CA ILE A 51 5.39 9.96 1.52
C ILE A 51 6.24 10.34 0.32
N GLN A 52 5.89 11.39 -0.41
CA GLN A 52 6.66 11.86 -1.56
C GLN A 52 8.07 12.28 -1.17
N THR A 53 8.24 12.96 -0.05
CA THR A 53 9.55 13.33 0.48
C THR A 53 10.37 12.09 0.83
N HIS A 54 9.74 11.09 1.44
CA HIS A 54 10.40 9.81 1.74
C HIS A 54 10.91 9.14 0.46
N ILE A 55 10.10 9.12 -0.59
CA ILE A 55 10.47 8.54 -1.87
C ILE A 55 11.67 9.28 -2.44
N ASN A 56 11.62 10.60 -2.52
CA ASN A 56 12.70 11.42 -3.07
C ASN A 56 14.00 11.24 -2.29
N LYS A 57 13.92 11.16 -0.98
CA LYS A 57 15.08 11.02 -0.10
C LYS A 57 15.74 9.65 -0.19
N ASN A 58 14.97 8.60 -0.42
CA ASN A 58 15.46 7.21 -0.44
C ASN A 58 15.64 6.67 -1.85
N PHE A 59 15.33 7.45 -2.86
CA PHE A 59 15.41 7.06 -4.25
C PHE A 59 16.86 6.74 -4.65
N ARG A 60 17.04 5.57 -5.27
CA ARG A 60 18.32 5.18 -5.87
C ARG A 60 18.03 4.64 -7.26
N TYR A 61 18.61 5.28 -8.26
CA TYR A 61 18.47 4.78 -9.62
C TYR A 61 19.34 3.53 -9.76
N PRO A 62 18.78 2.35 -10.09
CA PRO A 62 19.60 1.14 -10.25
C PRO A 62 20.69 1.33 -11.29
N GLU A 63 21.93 0.95 -10.95
CA GLU A 63 23.08 1.18 -11.81
C GLU A 63 22.93 0.53 -13.20
N PHE A 64 22.45 -0.70 -13.23
CA PHE A 64 22.18 -1.40 -14.48
C PHE A 64 21.18 -0.64 -15.37
N ALA A 65 20.15 -0.08 -14.76
CA ALA A 65 19.15 0.70 -15.48
C ALA A 65 19.73 2.02 -16.03
N GLN A 66 20.63 2.66 -15.27
CA GLN A 66 21.36 3.83 -15.76
C GLN A 66 22.21 3.52 -16.99
N LYS A 67 22.98 2.42 -16.92
CA LYS A 67 23.89 2.02 -17.99
C LYS A 67 23.15 1.59 -19.26
N THR A 68 21.99 1.00 -19.12
CA THR A 68 21.22 0.44 -20.25
C THR A 68 20.08 1.35 -20.72
N GLY A 69 19.92 2.52 -20.10
CA GLY A 69 18.88 3.48 -20.50
C GLY A 69 17.47 3.06 -20.12
N ILE A 70 17.31 2.22 -19.08
CA ILE A 70 16.00 1.78 -18.63
C ILE A 70 15.37 2.87 -17.78
N GLN A 71 14.20 3.36 -18.19
CA GLN A 71 13.44 4.38 -17.50
C GLN A 71 11.95 4.12 -17.67
N GLY A 72 11.15 4.80 -16.87
CA GLY A 72 9.71 4.71 -16.95
C GLY A 72 9.05 4.90 -15.59
N ARG A 73 7.75 4.69 -15.57
CA ARG A 73 6.91 4.90 -14.39
C ARG A 73 6.52 3.56 -13.79
N VAL A 74 6.74 3.39 -12.51
CA VAL A 74 6.28 2.24 -11.74
C VAL A 74 5.08 2.65 -10.91
N PHE A 75 3.95 1.97 -11.11
CA PHE A 75 2.77 2.13 -10.26
C PHE A 75 2.92 1.25 -9.05
N VAL A 76 2.82 1.85 -7.88
CA VAL A 76 2.94 1.15 -6.59
C VAL A 76 1.63 1.24 -5.86
N GLN A 77 1.19 0.10 -5.34
CA GLN A 77 0.06 0.01 -4.43
C GLN A 77 0.51 -0.67 -3.15
N PHE A 78 0.10 -0.15 -2.01
CA PHE A 78 0.38 -0.76 -0.72
C PHE A 78 -0.78 -0.49 0.22
N ILE A 79 -0.79 -1.23 1.33
CA ILE A 79 -1.85 -1.12 2.33
C ILE A 79 -1.22 -0.66 3.63
N ILE A 80 -1.81 0.37 4.23
CA ILE A 80 -1.50 0.77 5.60
C ILE A 80 -2.44 -0.03 6.50
N ASP A 81 -1.88 -1.00 7.21
CA ASP A 81 -2.63 -1.95 8.01
C ASP A 81 -3.16 -1.32 9.30
N LYS A 82 -3.99 -2.06 10.02
CA LYS A 82 -4.64 -1.64 11.28
C LYS A 82 -3.66 -1.26 12.37
N ASP A 83 -2.44 -1.79 12.32
CA ASP A 83 -1.35 -1.43 13.24
C ASP A 83 -0.44 -0.31 12.72
N GLY A 84 -0.73 0.23 11.53
CA GLY A 84 0.06 1.27 10.88
C GLY A 84 1.22 0.76 10.05
N SER A 85 1.47 -0.55 10.00
CA SER A 85 2.52 -1.14 9.19
C SER A 85 2.15 -1.16 7.70
N ILE A 86 3.16 -1.18 6.85
CA ILE A 86 2.99 -1.26 5.39
C ILE A 86 2.98 -2.73 4.98
N VAL A 87 1.93 -3.15 4.32
CA VAL A 87 1.75 -4.52 3.83
C VAL A 87 1.23 -4.52 2.40
N GLY A 88 1.25 -5.69 1.76
CA GLY A 88 0.63 -5.89 0.46
C GLY A 88 1.19 -5.00 -0.65
N ILE A 89 2.50 -4.79 -0.68
CA ILE A 89 3.14 -3.96 -1.70
C ILE A 89 3.05 -4.66 -3.05
N LYS A 90 2.43 -4.00 -4.02
CA LYS A 90 2.32 -4.46 -5.41
C LYS A 90 2.90 -3.40 -6.32
N THR A 91 3.66 -3.84 -7.32
CA THR A 91 4.29 -2.94 -8.28
C THR A 91 3.98 -3.38 -9.70
N ARG A 92 3.85 -2.41 -10.59
CA ARG A 92 3.66 -2.62 -12.01
C ARG A 92 4.41 -1.56 -12.79
N GLY A 93 5.37 -1.98 -13.58
CA GLY A 93 6.18 -1.06 -14.38
C GLY A 93 6.80 -1.73 -15.58
N PRO A 94 7.56 -0.96 -16.39
CA PRO A 94 8.10 -1.44 -17.66
C PRO A 94 9.25 -2.44 -17.52
N HIS A 95 9.88 -2.51 -16.34
CA HIS A 95 11.01 -3.40 -16.13
C HIS A 95 11.13 -3.85 -14.68
N PRO A 96 11.43 -5.15 -14.43
CA PRO A 96 11.55 -5.68 -13.07
C PRO A 96 12.56 -4.96 -12.18
N ILE A 97 13.65 -4.46 -12.74
CA ILE A 97 14.69 -3.77 -11.97
C ILE A 97 14.18 -2.46 -11.34
N LEU A 98 13.30 -1.75 -12.05
CA LEU A 98 12.64 -0.56 -11.52
C LEU A 98 11.59 -0.91 -10.47
N GLU A 99 10.87 -2.01 -10.67
CA GLU A 99 9.88 -2.50 -9.70
C GLU A 99 10.53 -2.90 -8.38
N ILE A 100 11.71 -3.55 -8.43
CA ILE A 100 12.46 -3.93 -7.23
C ILE A 100 12.85 -2.69 -6.42
N GLU A 101 13.34 -1.66 -7.08
CA GLU A 101 13.71 -0.42 -6.39
C GLU A 101 12.47 0.29 -5.82
N ALA A 102 11.39 0.37 -6.56
CA ALA A 102 10.13 0.96 -6.09
C ALA A 102 9.62 0.23 -4.84
N LYS A 103 9.64 -1.10 -4.87
CA LYS A 103 9.24 -1.93 -3.72
C LYS A 103 10.15 -1.68 -2.51
N ARG A 104 11.46 -1.57 -2.72
CA ARG A 104 12.42 -1.26 -1.66
C ARG A 104 12.08 0.06 -0.97
N ILE A 105 11.86 1.11 -1.75
CA ILE A 105 11.53 2.45 -1.21
C ILE A 105 10.28 2.41 -0.32
N ILE A 106 9.24 1.74 -0.78
CA ILE A 106 7.98 1.66 -0.03
C ILE A 106 8.13 0.77 1.21
N SER A 107 8.91 -0.31 1.11
CA SER A 107 9.12 -1.23 2.23
C SER A 107 9.81 -0.60 3.44
N ILE A 108 10.53 0.50 3.25
CA ILE A 108 11.23 1.22 4.32
C ILE A 108 10.47 2.46 4.82
N LEU A 109 9.22 2.63 4.42
CA LEU A 109 8.35 3.64 5.03
C LEU A 109 8.22 3.40 6.53
N PRO A 110 8.16 4.47 7.34
CA PRO A 110 7.97 4.32 8.77
C PRO A 110 6.57 3.81 9.09
N LYS A 111 6.38 3.35 10.33
CA LYS A 111 5.08 2.95 10.83
C LYS A 111 4.17 4.17 10.96
N PHE A 112 2.96 4.06 10.44
CA PHE A 112 1.95 5.11 10.48
C PHE A 112 1.06 4.96 11.71
N ILE A 113 0.34 6.02 12.06
CA ILE A 113 -0.88 5.88 12.85
C ILE A 113 -1.94 5.42 11.86
N PRO A 114 -2.67 4.30 12.13
CA PRO A 114 -3.61 3.74 11.16
C PRO A 114 -4.81 4.64 10.92
N GLY A 115 -5.54 4.39 9.83
CA GLY A 115 -6.82 5.01 9.58
C GLY A 115 -7.92 4.45 10.47
N TYR A 116 -8.96 5.24 10.74
CA TYR A 116 -10.07 4.85 11.59
C TYR A 116 -11.41 5.17 10.94
N VAL A 117 -12.39 4.30 11.21
CA VAL A 117 -13.81 4.50 10.91
C VAL A 117 -14.60 4.07 12.15
N ASP A 118 -15.46 4.94 12.65
CA ASP A 118 -16.27 4.69 13.85
C ASP A 118 -15.44 4.20 15.05
N GLY A 119 -14.26 4.79 15.24
CA GLY A 119 -13.35 4.45 16.33
C GLY A 119 -12.60 3.14 16.17
N LYS A 120 -12.73 2.46 15.03
CA LYS A 120 -12.03 1.21 14.72
C LYS A 120 -10.96 1.41 13.68
N ALA A 121 -9.76 0.85 13.92
CA ALA A 121 -8.69 0.86 12.94
C ALA A 121 -9.11 0.07 11.69
N VAL A 122 -8.81 0.62 10.52
CA VAL A 122 -9.12 0.00 9.22
C VAL A 122 -7.89 -0.07 8.34
N ARG A 123 -7.93 -0.99 7.37
CA ARG A 123 -6.89 -1.11 6.34
C ARG A 123 -7.15 -0.05 5.27
N VAL A 124 -6.12 0.70 4.91
CA VAL A 124 -6.25 1.77 3.92
C VAL A 124 -5.27 1.53 2.77
N PRO A 125 -5.76 1.18 1.57
CA PRO A 125 -4.92 1.09 0.39
C PRO A 125 -4.49 2.48 -0.07
N PHE A 126 -3.26 2.55 -0.55
CA PHE A 126 -2.67 3.77 -1.09
C PHE A 126 -1.96 3.43 -2.40
N SER A 127 -2.15 4.25 -3.42
CA SER A 127 -1.55 4.04 -4.74
C SER A 127 -0.85 5.30 -5.21
N MET A 128 0.32 5.13 -5.81
CA MET A 128 1.06 6.26 -6.36
C MET A 128 2.07 5.80 -7.43
N PRO A 129 2.43 6.67 -8.37
CA PRO A 129 3.50 6.39 -9.31
C PRO A 129 4.86 6.82 -8.76
N ILE A 130 5.89 6.05 -9.08
CA ILE A 130 7.29 6.46 -8.90
C ILE A 130 7.91 6.56 -10.30
N THR A 131 8.40 7.73 -10.66
CA THR A 131 8.95 7.99 -11.99
C THR A 131 10.46 7.87 -11.98
N PHE A 132 10.97 6.97 -12.85
CA PHE A 132 12.40 6.79 -13.10
C PHE A 132 12.74 7.47 -14.41
N LYS A 133 13.41 8.60 -14.33
CA LYS A 133 13.79 9.39 -15.51
C LYS A 133 15.28 9.68 -15.47
N LEU A 134 15.96 9.29 -16.54
CA LEU A 134 17.38 9.58 -16.70
C LEU A 134 17.55 11.05 -17.08
N GLN A 135 18.47 11.72 -16.38
CA GLN A 135 18.89 13.08 -16.72
C GLN A 135 19.96 13.00 -17.79
N LYS A 136 19.75 13.75 -18.86
CA LYS A 136 20.77 13.91 -19.87
C LYS A 136 21.79 14.96 -19.44
#